data_b1592e7ddf848ac29817005a3b6e3a86
#
_entry.id   b1592e7ddf848ac29817005a3b6e3a86
#
_cell.length_a   1.000
_cell.length_b   1.000
_cell.length_c   1.000
_cell.angle_alpha   90.00
_cell.angle_beta   90.00
_cell.angle_gamma   90.00
#
_symmetry.space_group_name_H-M   'P 1'
#
loop_
_entity.id
_entity.type
_entity.pdbx_description
1 polymer ?
#
loop_
_entity_poly.entity_id
_entity_poly.type
_entity_poly.pdbx_seq_one_letter_code
_entity_poly.pdbx_strand_id
1 'polypeptide(L)' 'MKASEFRNLSSAELEHKVAGFKDELFNLRFQLATGQLDNPHRLGDLRKDIARAKTILRERELGIS' A
#
# COMPACT_ATOMS: atom_id res chain seq x y z
N MET A 1 0.18 -7.21 -3.59
CA MET A 1 1.49 -7.43 -4.24
C MET A 1 2.43 -8.20 -3.31
N LYS A 2 3.32 -8.99 -3.89
CA LYS A 2 4.33 -9.71 -3.12
C LYS A 2 5.49 -8.79 -2.76
N ALA A 3 6.18 -9.09 -1.66
CA ALA A 3 7.34 -8.29 -1.24
C ALA A 3 8.42 -8.20 -2.32
N SER A 4 8.64 -9.28 -3.07
CA SER A 4 9.61 -9.30 -4.17
C SER A 4 9.27 -8.31 -5.27
N GLU A 5 8.00 -8.10 -5.55
CA GLU A 5 7.55 -7.13 -6.54
C GLU A 5 7.87 -5.70 -6.09
N PHE A 6 7.67 -5.41 -4.82
CA PHE A 6 8.02 -4.10 -4.25
C PHE A 6 9.52 -3.87 -4.26
N ARG A 7 10.31 -4.90 -3.99
CA ARG A 7 11.78 -4.78 -3.96
C ARG A 7 12.39 -4.49 -5.32
N ASN A 8 11.69 -4.82 -6.39
CA ASN A 8 12.13 -4.52 -7.75
C ASN A 8 11.89 -3.06 -8.16
N LEU A 9 11.16 -2.30 -7.35
CA LEU A 9 10.85 -0.90 -7.63
C LEU A 9 11.89 0.02 -7.00
N SER A 10 12.11 1.18 -7.65
CA SER A 10 12.92 2.24 -7.05
C SER A 10 12.20 2.85 -5.85
N SER A 11 12.93 3.57 -5.01
CA SER A 11 12.31 4.24 -3.86
C SER A 11 11.25 5.27 -4.28
N ALA A 12 11.50 6.00 -5.37
CA ALA A 12 10.52 6.93 -5.92
C ALA A 12 9.26 6.22 -6.39
N GLU A 13 9.42 5.06 -7.06
CA GLU A 13 8.29 4.25 -7.50
C GLU A 13 7.51 3.68 -6.33
N LEU A 14 8.21 3.24 -5.27
CA LEU A 14 7.56 2.76 -4.05
C LEU A 14 6.75 3.86 -3.38
N GLU A 15 7.29 5.05 -3.25
CA GLU A 15 6.59 6.20 -2.68
C GLU A 15 5.34 6.54 -3.49
N HIS A 16 5.44 6.49 -4.81
CA HIS A 16 4.32 6.71 -5.70
C HIS A 16 3.23 5.65 -5.50
N LYS A 17 3.64 4.37 -5.37
CA LYS A 17 2.71 3.28 -5.09
C LYS A 17 1.99 3.48 -3.75
N VAL A 18 2.73 3.88 -2.72
CA VAL A 18 2.15 4.13 -1.39
C VAL A 18 1.10 5.24 -1.47
N ALA A 19 1.42 6.33 -2.17
CA ALA A 19 0.46 7.43 -2.34
C ALA A 19 -0.82 6.95 -3.03
N GLY A 20 -0.69 6.16 -4.10
CA GLY A 20 -1.83 5.59 -4.81
C GLY A 20 -2.66 4.66 -3.93
N PHE A 21 -2.00 3.80 -3.15
CA PHE A 21 -2.69 2.90 -2.22
C PHE A 21 -3.45 3.67 -1.13
N LYS A 22 -2.87 4.76 -0.62
CA LYS A 22 -3.54 5.59 0.38
C LYS A 22 -4.78 6.26 -0.18
N ASP A 23 -4.72 6.76 -1.41
CA ASP A 23 -5.88 7.35 -2.09
C ASP A 23 -6.98 6.31 -2.28
N GLU A 24 -6.62 5.12 -2.74
CA GLU A 24 -7.57 4.02 -2.91
C GLU A 24 -8.18 3.62 -1.57
N LEU A 25 -7.36 3.53 -0.52
CA LEU A 25 -7.82 3.18 0.82
C LEU A 25 -8.83 4.21 1.34
N PHE A 26 -8.56 5.49 1.13
CA PHE A 26 -9.46 6.57 1.51
C PHE A 26 -10.81 6.41 0.81
N ASN A 27 -10.80 6.17 -0.50
CA ASN A 27 -12.02 5.99 -1.28
C ASN A 27 -12.82 4.77 -0.82
N LEU A 28 -12.13 3.65 -0.54
CA LEU A 28 -12.81 2.44 -0.07
C LEU A 28 -13.40 2.64 1.32
N ARG A 29 -12.73 3.35 2.20
CA ARG A 29 -13.26 3.70 3.52
C ARG A 29 -14.52 4.55 3.40
N PHE A 30 -14.53 5.48 2.49
CA PHE A 30 -15.70 6.30 2.19
C PHE A 30 -16.86 5.44 1.70
N GLN A 31 -16.59 4.52 0.77
CA GLN A 31 -17.59 3.58 0.27
C GLN A 31 -18.14 2.69 1.39
N LEU A 32 -17.27 2.24 2.29
CA LEU A 32 -17.70 1.44 3.45
C LEU A 32 -18.64 2.26 4.35
N ALA A 33 -18.28 3.51 4.62
CA ALA A 33 -19.09 4.38 5.48
C ALA A 33 -20.47 4.67 4.89
N THR A 34 -20.59 4.70 3.58
CA THR A 34 -21.87 4.94 2.88
C THR A 34 -22.61 3.66 2.52
N GLY A 35 -22.07 2.51 2.89
CA GLY A 35 -22.69 1.21 2.59
C GLY A 35 -22.56 0.76 1.14
N GLN A 36 -21.63 1.34 0.39
CA GLN A 36 -21.44 1.06 -1.04
C GLN A 36 -20.29 0.12 -1.36
N LEU A 37 -19.58 -0.37 -0.33
CA LEU A 37 -18.43 -1.23 -0.53
C LEU A 37 -18.87 -2.68 -0.71
N ASP A 38 -18.64 -3.24 -1.90
CA ASP A 38 -19.02 -4.60 -2.24
C ASP A 38 -18.02 -5.65 -1.73
N ASN A 39 -16.74 -5.27 -1.62
CA ASN A 39 -15.69 -6.22 -1.25
C ASN A 39 -14.81 -5.65 -0.13
N PRO A 40 -15.12 -5.96 1.15
CA PRO A 40 -14.33 -5.44 2.27
C PRO A 40 -12.92 -6.02 2.36
N HIS A 41 -12.64 -7.15 1.69
CA HIS A 41 -11.30 -7.75 1.68
C HIS A 41 -10.26 -6.83 1.05
N ARG A 42 -10.66 -5.98 0.12
CA ARG A 42 -9.76 -5.04 -0.54
C ARG A 42 -9.12 -4.07 0.46
N LEU A 43 -9.85 -3.67 1.49
CA LEU A 43 -9.31 -2.80 2.55
C LEU A 43 -8.12 -3.45 3.26
N GLY A 44 -8.26 -4.73 3.63
CA GLY A 44 -7.19 -5.48 4.29
C GLY A 44 -5.98 -5.64 3.38
N ASP A 45 -6.20 -5.93 2.11
CA ASP A 45 -5.13 -6.10 1.12
C ASP A 45 -4.35 -4.81 0.92
N LEU A 46 -5.03 -3.67 0.82
CA LEU A 46 -4.39 -2.37 0.68
C LEU A 46 -3.54 -2.01 1.90
N ARG A 47 -4.05 -2.29 3.11
CA ARG A 47 -3.31 -2.05 4.33
C ARG A 47 -2.01 -2.86 4.37
N LYS A 48 -2.08 -4.13 3.96
CA LYS A 48 -0.90 -4.99 3.88
C LYS A 48 0.10 -4.48 2.86
N ASP A 49 -0.38 -4.07 1.68
CA ASP A 49 0.48 -3.54 0.64
C ASP A 49 1.18 -2.25 1.08
N ILE A 50 0.46 -1.35 1.72
CA ILE A 50 1.03 -0.11 2.26
C ILE A 50 2.10 -0.44 3.32
N ALA A 51 1.80 -1.37 4.23
CA ALA A 51 2.74 -1.75 5.28
C ALA A 51 4.01 -2.35 4.71
N ARG A 52 3.90 -3.23 3.70
CA ARG A 52 5.06 -3.84 3.03
C ARG A 52 5.91 -2.81 2.32
N ALA A 53 5.28 -1.92 1.56
CA ALA A 53 5.99 -0.87 0.85
C ALA A 53 6.74 0.05 1.81
N LYS A 54 6.09 0.46 2.89
CA LYS A 54 6.71 1.29 3.93
C LYS A 54 7.87 0.58 4.62
N THR A 55 7.73 -0.71 4.89
CA THR A 55 8.79 -1.52 5.51
C THR A 55 10.02 -1.55 4.61
N ILE A 56 9.83 -1.76 3.33
CA ILE A 56 10.94 -1.81 2.37
C ILE A 56 11.62 -0.45 2.26
N LEU A 57 10.85 0.64 2.21
CA LEU A 57 11.41 1.99 2.19
C LEU A 57 12.24 2.25 3.44
N ARG A 58 11.73 1.85 4.59
CA ARG A 58 12.46 2.00 5.85
C ARG A 58 13.75 1.19 5.89
N GLU A 59 13.72 -0.04 5.39
CA GLU A 59 14.91 -0.88 5.27
C GLU A 59 15.98 -0.18 4.42
N ARG A 60 15.58 0.45 3.33
CA ARG A 60 16.50 1.19 2.46
C ARG A 60 17.11 2.40 3.16
N GLU A 61 16.32 3.14 3.94
CA GLU A 61 16.81 4.25 4.73
C GLU A 61 17.84 3.82 5.76
N LEU A 62 17.65 2.64 6.35
CA LEU A 62 18.55 2.07 7.34
C LEU A 62 19.75 1.35 6.73
N GLY A 63 19.79 1.23 5.42
CA GLY A 63 20.85 0.52 4.72
C GLY A 63 20.75 -1.01 4.81
N ILE A 64 19.58 -1.52 5.17
CA ILE A 64 19.29 -2.94 5.25
C ILE A 64 18.47 -3.34 4.02
N SER A 65 19.02 -3.90 3.03
CA SER A 65 18.23 -4.23 1.84
C SER A 65 18.37 -5.69 1.45
#